data_ca663595ed7b914dac77c252de41654d
#
_entry.id   ca663595ed7b914dac77c252de41654d
#
_cell.length_a   1.000
_cell.length_b   1.000
_cell.length_c   1.000
_cell.angle_alpha   90.00
_cell.angle_beta   90.00
_cell.angle_gamma   90.00
#
_symmetry.space_group_name_H-M   'P 1'
#
loop_
_entity.id
_entity.type
_entity.pdbx_description
1 polymer ?
#
loop_
_entity_poly.entity_id
_entity_poly.type
_entity_poly.pdbx_seq_one_letter_code
_entity_poly.pdbx_strand_id
1 'polypeptide(L)'
;PTRRSSDLYAALAEKGYFPKEDLLTLRHLGSYLQGHPDMKHIPGIDMSSGSLGQGISAAVGMALGAKLQNKAFRVYTLLGDGEIQEGQVWEAAMFAGAKHLDNLVVIVDNNGLQIDGNVADVNSPYPIDKKFEAFNFHVINVADGNDFDQLKAAFDEARTVTGMPTAIITKTVKGKGVSFMENQVGWHGKAPNDEEYAIAMAELEKAG
;
A
#
# COMPACT_ATOMS: atom_id res chain seq x y z
N PRO A 1 0.22 -3.41 4.03
CA PRO A 1 -0.53 -4.58 3.61
C PRO A 1 -1.55 -4.18 2.57
N THR A 2 -1.26 -4.50 1.35
CA THR A 2 -2.12 -4.16 0.23
C THR A 2 -3.22 -5.21 0.07
N ARG A 3 -4.38 -4.79 -0.43
CA ARG A 3 -5.45 -5.65 -0.91
C ARG A 3 -5.01 -6.64 -1.99
N ARG A 4 -3.88 -6.38 -2.65
CA ARG A 4 -3.34 -7.20 -3.75
C ARG A 4 -2.12 -7.94 -3.26
N SER A 5 -2.39 -9.13 -2.71
CA SER A 5 -1.32 -10.05 -2.33
C SER A 5 -0.42 -10.41 -3.52
N SER A 6 -0.97 -10.47 -4.75
CA SER A 6 -0.21 -10.75 -5.97
C SER A 6 0.94 -9.76 -6.20
N ASP A 7 0.66 -8.46 -6.07
CA ASP A 7 1.66 -7.41 -6.32
C ASP A 7 2.77 -7.46 -5.26
N LEU A 8 2.38 -7.66 -3.99
CA LEU A 8 3.32 -7.83 -2.89
C LEU A 8 4.18 -9.08 -3.08
N TYR A 9 3.58 -10.22 -3.45
CA TYR A 9 4.31 -11.46 -3.66
C TYR A 9 5.25 -11.36 -4.86
N ALA A 10 4.84 -10.72 -5.95
CA ALA A 10 5.71 -10.46 -7.09
C ALA A 10 6.94 -9.63 -6.67
N ALA A 11 6.74 -8.55 -5.91
CA ALA A 11 7.83 -7.72 -5.40
C ALA A 11 8.77 -8.50 -4.46
N LEU A 12 8.24 -9.37 -3.59
CA LEU A 12 9.03 -10.20 -2.70
C LEU A 12 9.84 -11.28 -3.46
N ALA A 13 9.22 -11.90 -4.48
CA ALA A 13 9.92 -12.86 -5.32
C ALA A 13 11.04 -12.19 -6.12
N GLU A 14 10.80 -10.99 -6.71
CA GLU A 14 11.85 -10.19 -7.36
C GLU A 14 12.99 -9.82 -6.42
N LYS A 15 12.71 -9.60 -5.15
CA LYS A 15 13.70 -9.36 -4.10
C LYS A 15 14.42 -10.64 -3.63
N GLY A 16 13.99 -11.82 -4.09
CA GLY A 16 14.61 -13.10 -3.76
C GLY A 16 14.21 -13.69 -2.41
N TYR A 17 13.07 -13.27 -1.84
CA TYR A 17 12.55 -13.87 -0.59
C TYR A 17 12.08 -15.31 -0.78
N PHE A 18 11.61 -15.66 -1.98
CA PHE A 18 11.22 -17.01 -2.38
C PHE A 18 11.32 -17.16 -3.92
N PRO A 19 11.32 -18.40 -4.46
CA PRO A 19 11.41 -18.64 -5.90
C PRO A 19 10.25 -17.99 -6.68
N LYS A 20 10.54 -17.42 -7.86
CA LYS A 20 9.51 -16.82 -8.73
C LYS A 20 8.48 -17.85 -9.22
N GLU A 21 8.89 -19.08 -9.38
CA GLU A 21 8.05 -20.21 -9.80
C GLU A 21 6.90 -20.45 -8.83
N ASP A 22 7.08 -20.13 -7.54
CA ASP A 22 6.05 -20.29 -6.52
C ASP A 22 4.84 -19.35 -6.75
N LEU A 23 5.04 -18.24 -7.47
CA LEU A 23 3.95 -17.33 -7.85
C LEU A 23 2.83 -18.04 -8.62
N LEU A 24 3.16 -19.08 -9.38
CA LEU A 24 2.18 -19.89 -10.13
C LEU A 24 1.25 -20.68 -9.21
N THR A 25 1.58 -20.81 -7.94
CA THR A 25 0.78 -21.53 -6.95
C THR A 25 -0.17 -20.62 -6.16
N LEU A 26 -0.22 -19.32 -6.47
CA LEU A 26 -1.05 -18.35 -5.76
C LEU A 26 -2.49 -18.84 -5.58
N ARG A 27 -2.95 -18.90 -4.33
CA ARG A 27 -4.29 -19.36 -3.93
C ARG A 27 -4.63 -20.82 -4.25
N HIS A 28 -3.69 -21.62 -4.70
CA HIS A 28 -3.92 -23.06 -4.84
C HIS A 28 -3.96 -23.73 -3.47
N LEU A 29 -4.71 -24.84 -3.40
CA LEU A 29 -4.76 -25.65 -2.19
C LEU A 29 -3.35 -26.15 -1.83
N GLY A 30 -2.93 -25.95 -0.60
CA GLY A 30 -1.58 -26.35 -0.11
C GLY A 30 -0.47 -25.33 -0.41
N SER A 31 -0.71 -24.30 -1.21
CA SER A 31 0.27 -23.22 -1.38
C SER A 31 0.36 -22.35 -0.13
N TYR A 32 1.56 -21.87 0.19
CA TYR A 32 1.74 -20.86 1.24
C TYR A 32 1.38 -19.45 0.77
N LEU A 33 1.31 -19.21 -0.55
CA LEU A 33 0.92 -17.93 -1.15
C LEU A 33 -0.61 -17.80 -1.18
N GLN A 34 -1.17 -17.41 -0.05
CA GLN A 34 -2.61 -17.26 0.12
C GLN A 34 -3.13 -15.89 -0.32
N GLY A 35 -4.46 -15.75 -0.45
CA GLY A 35 -5.11 -14.51 -0.82
C GLY A 35 -4.90 -13.35 0.17
N HIS A 36 -4.59 -13.65 1.41
CA HIS A 36 -4.16 -12.68 2.41
C HIS A 36 -2.76 -13.05 2.90
N PRO A 37 -1.83 -12.09 2.93
CA PRO A 37 -0.46 -12.35 3.37
C PRO A 37 -0.41 -12.82 4.82
N ASP A 38 0.35 -13.87 5.09
CA ASP A 38 0.54 -14.41 6.43
C ASP A 38 2.03 -14.37 6.81
N MET A 39 2.34 -13.61 7.86
CA MET A 39 3.71 -13.43 8.37
C MET A 39 4.35 -14.72 8.91
N LYS A 40 3.53 -15.74 9.23
CA LYS A 40 4.04 -16.99 9.78
C LYS A 40 4.55 -17.95 8.69
N HIS A 41 4.05 -17.83 7.48
CA HIS A 41 4.32 -18.79 6.42
C HIS A 41 5.01 -18.18 5.19
N ILE A 42 4.93 -16.85 4.99
CA ILE A 42 5.44 -16.21 3.78
C ILE A 42 6.69 -15.38 4.12
N PRO A 43 7.87 -15.76 3.59
CA PRO A 43 9.10 -15.01 3.79
C PRO A 43 8.96 -13.54 3.30
N GLY A 44 9.45 -12.61 4.13
CA GLY A 44 9.39 -11.17 3.80
C GLY A 44 8.07 -10.47 4.16
N ILE A 45 7.10 -11.17 4.75
CA ILE A 45 5.89 -10.57 5.29
C ILE A 45 6.10 -10.23 6.77
N ASP A 46 6.17 -8.95 7.08
CA ASP A 46 6.37 -8.46 8.46
C ASP A 46 5.09 -8.52 9.30
N MET A 47 3.91 -8.43 8.66
CA MET A 47 2.61 -8.44 9.34
C MET A 47 1.55 -9.12 8.49
N SER A 48 0.82 -10.08 9.08
CA SER A 48 -0.38 -10.64 8.46
C SER A 48 -1.43 -9.56 8.24
N SER A 49 -2.03 -9.51 7.05
CA SER A 49 -2.93 -8.44 6.66
C SER A 49 -4.03 -8.93 5.72
N GLY A 50 -4.99 -8.03 5.40
CA GLY A 50 -6.14 -8.34 4.54
C GLY A 50 -7.43 -7.71 5.06
N SER A 51 -7.60 -7.61 6.39
CA SER A 51 -8.68 -6.83 6.99
C SER A 51 -8.33 -5.34 6.89
N LEU A 52 -9.14 -4.60 6.13
CA LEU A 52 -8.89 -3.18 5.86
C LEU A 52 -8.89 -2.34 7.12
N GLY A 53 -8.01 -1.34 7.16
CA GLY A 53 -7.86 -0.43 8.28
C GLY A 53 -7.09 -0.99 9.49
N GLN A 54 -6.84 -2.31 9.56
CA GLN A 54 -6.18 -2.93 10.71
C GLN A 54 -4.65 -2.75 10.67
N GLY A 55 -4.07 -2.75 9.49
CA GLY A 55 -2.61 -2.70 9.30
C GLY A 55 -1.95 -1.47 9.90
N ILE A 56 -2.59 -0.31 9.79
CA ILE A 56 -2.04 0.94 10.34
C ILE A 56 -1.94 0.90 11.87
N SER A 57 -2.90 0.29 12.57
CA SER A 57 -2.84 0.16 14.04
C SER A 57 -1.67 -0.72 14.48
N ALA A 58 -1.42 -1.82 13.75
CA ALA A 58 -0.25 -2.65 13.98
C ALA A 58 1.06 -1.87 13.71
N ALA A 59 1.12 -1.12 12.61
CA ALA A 59 2.26 -0.27 12.26
C ALA A 59 2.54 0.79 13.34
N VAL A 60 1.52 1.42 13.88
CA VAL A 60 1.60 2.36 15.01
C VAL A 60 2.20 1.67 16.24
N GLY A 61 1.72 0.45 16.56
CA GLY A 61 2.26 -0.34 17.66
C GLY A 61 3.74 -0.69 17.48
N MET A 62 4.14 -1.07 16.25
CA MET A 62 5.55 -1.35 15.89
C MET A 62 6.42 -0.09 16.02
N ALA A 63 5.94 1.06 15.51
CA ALA A 63 6.66 2.32 15.58
C ALA A 63 6.86 2.79 17.03
N LEU A 64 5.82 2.70 17.86
CA LEU A 64 5.90 2.99 19.29
C LEU A 64 6.85 2.04 20.01
N GLY A 65 6.75 0.73 19.74
CA GLY A 65 7.61 -0.29 20.31
C GLY A 65 9.09 -0.08 19.96
N ALA A 66 9.38 0.36 18.72
CA ALA A 66 10.74 0.74 18.33
C ALA A 66 11.29 1.89 19.18
N LYS A 67 10.49 2.97 19.36
CA LYS A 67 10.88 4.10 20.20
C LYS A 67 11.13 3.70 21.66
N LEU A 68 10.22 2.91 22.23
CA LEU A 68 10.35 2.42 23.63
C LEU A 68 11.61 1.54 23.84
N GLN A 69 12.03 0.82 22.81
CA GLN A 69 13.20 -0.04 22.84
C GLN A 69 14.48 0.65 22.31
N ASN A 70 14.41 1.94 21.98
CA ASN A 70 15.51 2.71 21.37
C ASN A 70 16.04 2.05 20.06
N LYS A 71 15.13 1.49 19.25
CA LYS A 71 15.46 0.93 17.93
C LYS A 71 15.33 2.00 16.85
N ALA A 72 16.27 2.01 15.91
CA ALA A 72 16.36 3.05 14.87
C ALA A 72 15.56 2.75 13.59
N PHE A 73 14.79 1.66 13.51
CA PHE A 73 14.05 1.33 12.31
C PHE A 73 12.81 2.22 12.12
N ARG A 74 12.44 2.40 10.86
CA ARG A 74 11.20 3.04 10.45
C ARG A 74 10.17 1.98 10.07
N VAL A 75 8.92 2.33 10.26
CA VAL A 75 7.76 1.51 9.88
C VAL A 75 7.04 2.18 8.73
N TYR A 76 6.78 1.42 7.68
CA TYR A 76 6.02 1.85 6.51
C TYR A 76 4.72 1.07 6.44
N THR A 77 3.62 1.77 6.19
CA THR A 77 2.32 1.13 5.97
C THR A 77 1.68 1.71 4.71
N LEU A 78 1.18 0.83 3.84
CA LEU A 78 0.51 1.21 2.61
C LEU A 78 -0.99 0.99 2.77
N LEU A 79 -1.77 2.03 2.51
CA LEU A 79 -3.22 2.06 2.59
C LEU A 79 -3.81 2.38 1.20
N GLY A 80 -4.95 1.82 0.88
CA GLY A 80 -5.76 2.27 -0.25
C GLY A 80 -6.67 3.44 0.13
N ASP A 81 -7.02 4.28 -0.83
CA ASP A 81 -7.95 5.39 -0.62
C ASP A 81 -9.36 4.92 -0.21
N GLY A 82 -9.82 3.78 -0.72
CA GLY A 82 -11.03 3.12 -0.21
C GLY A 82 -10.86 2.52 1.19
N GLU A 83 -9.66 2.09 1.55
CA GLU A 83 -9.34 1.55 2.89
C GLU A 83 -9.40 2.61 3.97
N ILE A 84 -9.00 3.85 3.67
CA ILE A 84 -9.04 4.93 4.66
C ILE A 84 -10.45 5.43 4.99
N GLN A 85 -11.50 4.85 4.41
CA GLN A 85 -12.88 5.02 4.88
C GLN A 85 -13.13 4.33 6.23
N GLU A 86 -12.28 3.35 6.60
CA GLU A 86 -12.37 2.68 7.90
C GLU A 86 -12.02 3.64 9.04
N GLY A 87 -12.89 3.74 10.05
CA GLY A 87 -12.72 4.65 11.19
C GLY A 87 -11.43 4.40 11.96
N GLN A 88 -11.00 3.14 12.05
CA GLN A 88 -9.77 2.74 12.74
C GLN A 88 -8.51 3.38 12.15
N VAL A 89 -8.49 3.71 10.86
CA VAL A 89 -7.38 4.44 10.23
C VAL A 89 -7.18 5.79 10.92
N TRP A 90 -8.27 6.51 11.18
CA TRP A 90 -8.24 7.83 11.79
C TRP A 90 -7.95 7.78 13.30
N GLU A 91 -8.42 6.75 13.98
CA GLU A 91 -8.05 6.48 15.39
C GLU A 91 -6.54 6.26 15.51
N ALA A 92 -5.97 5.43 14.62
CA ALA A 92 -4.53 5.18 14.57
C ALA A 92 -3.73 6.44 14.21
N ALA A 93 -4.21 7.24 13.23
CA ALA A 93 -3.58 8.49 12.84
C ALA A 93 -3.57 9.50 14.00
N MET A 94 -4.68 9.68 14.68
CA MET A 94 -4.76 10.55 15.86
C MET A 94 -3.74 10.15 16.94
N PHE A 95 -3.63 8.86 17.22
CA PHE A 95 -2.68 8.36 18.20
C PHE A 95 -1.23 8.56 17.73
N ALA A 96 -0.92 8.28 16.46
CA ALA A 96 0.42 8.44 15.91
C ALA A 96 0.91 9.89 15.99
N GLY A 97 0.06 10.85 15.63
CA GLY A 97 0.35 12.27 15.75
C GLY A 97 0.53 12.71 17.20
N ALA A 98 -0.36 12.29 18.11
CA ALA A 98 -0.27 12.61 19.54
C ALA A 98 0.99 12.02 20.21
N LYS A 99 1.52 10.92 19.69
CA LYS A 99 2.76 10.27 20.18
C LYS A 99 4.02 10.68 19.40
N HIS A 100 3.90 11.60 18.45
CA HIS A 100 5.03 12.08 17.65
C HIS A 100 5.86 10.95 17.05
N LEU A 101 5.18 9.97 16.41
CA LEU A 101 5.84 8.78 15.86
C LEU A 101 6.55 9.10 14.54
N ASP A 102 7.64 9.84 14.59
CA ASP A 102 8.43 10.27 13.43
C ASP A 102 9.16 9.12 12.70
N ASN A 103 9.08 7.92 13.25
CA ASN A 103 9.51 6.69 12.61
C ASN A 103 8.38 5.93 11.90
N LEU A 104 7.17 6.51 11.80
CA LEU A 104 6.05 5.97 11.04
C LEU A 104 5.86 6.75 9.74
N VAL A 105 5.79 6.03 8.62
CA VAL A 105 5.43 6.57 7.31
C VAL A 105 4.19 5.85 6.80
N VAL A 106 3.11 6.59 6.60
CA VAL A 106 1.87 6.12 5.99
C VAL A 106 1.89 6.50 4.52
N ILE A 107 1.65 5.56 3.62
CA ILE A 107 1.54 5.79 2.19
C ILE A 107 0.09 5.53 1.80
N VAL A 108 -0.53 6.45 1.08
CA VAL A 108 -1.89 6.28 0.56
C VAL A 108 -1.84 6.14 -0.95
N ASP A 109 -2.22 4.96 -1.45
CA ASP A 109 -2.47 4.72 -2.88
C ASP A 109 -3.82 5.35 -3.24
N ASN A 110 -3.75 6.60 -3.71
CA ASN A 110 -4.91 7.40 -4.07
C ASN A 110 -5.21 7.25 -5.56
N ASN A 111 -5.76 6.12 -5.96
CA ASN A 111 -6.13 5.80 -7.34
C ASN A 111 -7.60 6.16 -7.68
N GLY A 112 -8.40 6.62 -6.71
CA GLY A 112 -9.79 7.04 -6.88
C GLY A 112 -10.80 5.92 -6.99
N LEU A 113 -10.40 4.64 -6.92
CA LEU A 113 -11.27 3.49 -7.17
C LEU A 113 -11.26 2.47 -6.04
N GLN A 114 -12.43 1.99 -5.71
CA GLN A 114 -12.63 0.83 -4.83
C GLN A 114 -13.49 -0.23 -5.53
N ILE A 115 -13.75 -1.36 -4.87
CA ILE A 115 -14.48 -2.49 -5.45
C ILE A 115 -15.88 -2.11 -5.92
N ASP A 116 -16.51 -1.14 -5.29
CA ASP A 116 -17.89 -0.70 -5.54
C ASP A 116 -18.00 0.49 -6.49
N GLY A 117 -16.88 1.06 -6.95
CA GLY A 117 -16.86 2.21 -7.87
C GLY A 117 -15.85 3.28 -7.50
N ASN A 118 -16.14 4.52 -7.90
CA ASN A 118 -15.32 5.67 -7.51
C ASN A 118 -15.42 5.89 -5.99
N VAL A 119 -14.27 6.06 -5.36
CA VAL A 119 -14.18 6.31 -3.91
C VAL A 119 -14.98 7.55 -3.50
N ALA A 120 -14.97 8.59 -4.35
CA ALA A 120 -15.71 9.83 -4.09
C ALA A 120 -17.22 9.64 -4.07
N ASP A 121 -17.75 8.71 -4.87
CA ASP A 121 -19.18 8.47 -5.01
C ASP A 121 -19.70 7.50 -3.94
N VAL A 122 -18.85 6.57 -3.48
CA VAL A 122 -19.24 5.57 -2.47
C VAL A 122 -19.23 6.17 -1.07
N ASN A 123 -18.08 6.64 -0.60
CA ASN A 123 -17.91 7.35 0.68
C ASN A 123 -16.63 8.18 0.63
N SER A 124 -16.74 9.44 0.22
CA SER A 124 -15.59 10.29 -0.07
C SER A 124 -14.64 10.47 1.10
N PRO A 125 -13.38 10.01 1.00
CA PRO A 125 -12.36 10.25 2.01
C PRO A 125 -11.72 11.66 1.90
N TYR A 126 -12.04 12.42 0.87
CA TYR A 126 -11.41 13.71 0.56
C TYR A 126 -11.84 14.84 1.52
N PRO A 127 -10.99 15.84 1.76
CA PRO A 127 -9.58 15.93 1.34
C PRO A 127 -8.67 15.08 2.25
N ILE A 128 -7.91 14.16 1.65
CA ILE A 128 -7.08 13.19 2.41
C ILE A 128 -5.92 13.88 3.10
N ASP A 129 -5.21 14.76 2.37
CA ASP A 129 -4.06 15.52 2.85
C ASP A 129 -4.41 16.34 4.10
N LYS A 130 -5.51 17.09 4.05
CA LYS A 130 -5.96 17.94 5.16
C LYS A 130 -6.36 17.15 6.40
N LYS A 131 -6.87 15.96 6.23
CA LYS A 131 -7.19 15.07 7.35
C LYS A 131 -5.93 14.60 8.08
N PHE A 132 -4.90 14.17 7.34
CA PHE A 132 -3.63 13.80 7.96
C PHE A 132 -2.90 14.99 8.57
N GLU A 133 -2.92 16.18 7.92
CA GLU A 133 -2.41 17.43 8.50
C GLU A 133 -3.08 17.74 9.85
N ALA A 134 -4.41 17.58 9.94
CA ALA A 134 -5.17 17.83 11.17
C ALA A 134 -4.80 16.87 12.32
N PHE A 135 -4.26 15.69 11.99
CA PHE A 135 -3.70 14.76 12.97
C PHE A 135 -2.19 14.94 13.20
N ASN A 136 -1.63 16.08 12.84
CA ASN A 136 -0.21 16.42 13.02
C ASN A 136 0.75 15.50 12.26
N PHE A 137 0.40 15.10 11.04
CA PHE A 137 1.33 14.47 10.12
C PHE A 137 2.02 15.50 9.23
N HIS A 138 3.29 15.27 8.94
CA HIS A 138 3.93 15.88 7.78
C HIS A 138 3.36 15.22 6.52
N VAL A 139 2.75 16.01 5.62
CA VAL A 139 2.09 15.48 4.42
C VAL A 139 2.91 15.79 3.17
N ILE A 140 3.18 14.76 2.38
CA ILE A 140 3.86 14.84 1.09
C ILE A 140 2.87 14.40 0.01
N ASN A 141 2.53 15.31 -0.90
CA ASN A 141 1.68 15.00 -2.04
C ASN A 141 2.55 14.65 -3.26
N VAL A 142 2.39 13.43 -3.79
CA VAL A 142 3.07 12.95 -4.99
C VAL A 142 2.09 13.03 -6.17
N ALA A 143 2.43 13.86 -7.16
CA ALA A 143 1.54 14.15 -8.29
C ALA A 143 1.36 12.96 -9.23
N ASP A 144 2.40 12.15 -9.41
CA ASP A 144 2.36 10.87 -10.12
C ASP A 144 3.04 9.78 -9.28
N GLY A 145 2.22 8.95 -8.63
CA GLY A 145 2.68 7.83 -7.82
C GLY A 145 3.10 6.59 -8.64
N ASN A 146 3.04 6.66 -9.97
CA ASN A 146 3.62 5.67 -10.86
C ASN A 146 5.02 6.09 -11.37
N ASP A 147 5.48 7.30 -11.03
CA ASP A 147 6.81 7.82 -11.32
C ASP A 147 7.77 7.51 -10.16
N PHE A 148 8.81 6.71 -10.45
CA PHE A 148 9.79 6.29 -9.46
C PHE A 148 10.65 7.43 -8.90
N ASP A 149 10.93 8.45 -9.68
CA ASP A 149 11.75 9.59 -9.23
C ASP A 149 10.96 10.44 -8.23
N GLN A 150 9.67 10.67 -8.48
CA GLN A 150 8.79 11.35 -7.53
C GLN A 150 8.60 10.54 -6.25
N LEU A 151 8.40 9.22 -6.35
CA LEU A 151 8.31 8.35 -5.17
C LEU A 151 9.61 8.37 -4.37
N LYS A 152 10.75 8.26 -5.06
CA LYS A 152 12.06 8.31 -4.39
C LYS A 152 12.26 9.63 -3.64
N ALA A 153 11.94 10.76 -4.27
CA ALA A 153 12.03 12.07 -3.64
C ALA A 153 11.14 12.16 -2.38
N ALA A 154 9.90 11.64 -2.44
CA ALA A 154 9.00 11.62 -1.30
C ALA A 154 9.53 10.75 -0.15
N PHE A 155 10.11 9.58 -0.44
CA PHE A 155 10.73 8.74 0.57
C PHE A 155 11.99 9.38 1.17
N ASP A 156 12.79 10.06 0.36
CA ASP A 156 13.97 10.77 0.84
C ASP A 156 13.57 11.93 1.75
N GLU A 157 12.54 12.72 1.41
CA GLU A 157 11.97 13.74 2.26
C GLU A 157 11.45 13.17 3.58
N ALA A 158 10.65 12.08 3.52
CA ALA A 158 10.10 11.45 4.71
C ALA A 158 11.18 10.99 5.71
N ARG A 159 12.39 10.64 5.23
CA ARG A 159 13.51 10.27 6.10
C ARG A 159 14.07 11.43 6.91
N THR A 160 13.87 12.67 6.47
CA THR A 160 14.37 13.88 7.15
C THR A 160 13.40 14.41 8.21
N VAL A 161 12.13 13.99 8.15
CA VAL A 161 11.09 14.43 9.08
C VAL A 161 11.35 13.90 10.49
N THR A 162 11.27 14.81 11.47
CA THR A 162 11.42 14.50 12.89
C THR A 162 10.28 15.09 13.70
N GLY A 163 9.94 14.46 14.82
CA GLY A 163 8.96 14.95 15.77
C GLY A 163 7.49 14.74 15.34
N MET A 164 7.21 14.23 14.15
CA MET A 164 5.86 13.91 13.70
C MET A 164 5.87 12.77 12.66
N PRO A 165 4.81 11.96 12.57
CA PRO A 165 4.69 10.95 11.52
C PRO A 165 4.53 11.59 10.14
N THR A 166 4.83 10.83 9.07
CA THR A 166 4.69 11.29 7.69
C THR A 166 3.58 10.56 6.98
N ALA A 167 2.79 11.28 6.17
CA ALA A 167 1.83 10.72 5.22
C ALA A 167 2.23 11.09 3.79
N ILE A 168 2.48 10.10 2.95
CA ILE A 168 2.75 10.28 1.51
C ILE A 168 1.47 9.93 0.75
N ILE A 169 0.85 10.91 0.12
CA ILE A 169 -0.37 10.72 -0.68
C ILE A 169 0.03 10.61 -2.13
N THR A 170 -0.07 9.42 -2.70
CA THR A 170 0.36 9.13 -4.08
C THR A 170 -0.82 9.08 -5.01
N LYS A 171 -0.92 10.02 -5.96
CA LYS A 171 -1.90 9.91 -7.04
C LYS A 171 -1.44 8.87 -8.04
N THR A 172 -2.18 7.78 -8.13
CA THR A 172 -1.84 6.64 -8.98
C THR A 172 -2.94 6.33 -9.99
N VAL A 173 -2.61 5.52 -10.97
CA VAL A 173 -3.56 4.95 -11.93
C VAL A 173 -3.70 3.46 -11.64
N LYS A 174 -4.91 3.02 -11.27
CA LYS A 174 -5.21 1.60 -11.08
C LYS A 174 -5.02 0.85 -12.40
N GLY A 175 -4.21 -0.22 -12.39
CA GLY A 175 -3.92 -1.01 -13.59
C GLY A 175 -2.94 -0.36 -14.56
N LYS A 176 -2.12 0.60 -14.09
CA LYS A 176 -1.14 1.34 -14.90
C LYS A 176 -0.29 0.43 -15.77
N GLY A 177 -0.16 0.82 -17.05
CA GLY A 177 0.66 0.12 -18.05
C GLY A 177 -0.12 -0.92 -18.86
N VAL A 178 -1.38 -1.22 -18.53
CA VAL A 178 -2.24 -2.12 -19.29
C VAL A 178 -3.52 -1.40 -19.71
N SER A 179 -3.66 -1.12 -21.00
CA SER A 179 -4.67 -0.20 -21.54
C SER A 179 -6.11 -0.56 -21.13
N PHE A 180 -6.47 -1.84 -21.16
CA PHE A 180 -7.81 -2.30 -20.79
C PHE A 180 -8.04 -2.44 -19.26
N MET A 181 -6.98 -2.28 -18.44
CA MET A 181 -7.06 -2.33 -16.97
C MET A 181 -7.05 -0.94 -16.34
N GLU A 182 -6.45 0.06 -17.02
CA GLU A 182 -6.31 1.41 -16.47
C GLU A 182 -7.67 2.01 -16.10
N ASN A 183 -7.80 2.46 -14.85
CA ASN A 183 -9.01 3.07 -14.29
C ASN A 183 -10.28 2.19 -14.37
N GLN A 184 -10.12 0.86 -14.44
CA GLN A 184 -11.24 -0.07 -14.50
C GLN A 184 -11.46 -0.79 -13.18
N VAL A 185 -12.61 -0.55 -12.55
CA VAL A 185 -13.03 -1.18 -11.29
C VAL A 185 -13.07 -2.70 -11.40
N GLY A 186 -13.55 -3.23 -12.54
CA GLY A 186 -13.72 -4.65 -12.78
C GLY A 186 -12.45 -5.50 -12.61
N TRP A 187 -11.27 -4.87 -12.70
CA TRP A 187 -9.97 -5.53 -12.50
C TRP A 187 -9.51 -5.56 -11.04
N HIS A 188 -10.38 -5.17 -10.11
CA HIS A 188 -10.02 -5.19 -8.69
C HIS A 188 -9.73 -6.59 -8.14
N GLY A 189 -10.34 -7.63 -8.67
CA GLY A 189 -10.16 -9.00 -8.19
C GLY A 189 -10.27 -10.05 -9.29
N LYS A 190 -10.22 -9.64 -10.55
CA LYS A 190 -10.28 -10.53 -11.72
C LYS A 190 -8.85 -10.84 -12.19
N ALA A 191 -8.57 -12.11 -12.51
CA ALA A 191 -7.40 -12.52 -13.26
C ALA A 191 -7.66 -12.37 -14.76
N PRO A 192 -6.66 -11.98 -15.58
CA PRO A 192 -6.79 -11.99 -17.03
C PRO A 192 -6.93 -13.44 -17.55
N ASN A 193 -7.66 -13.62 -18.65
CA ASN A 193 -7.61 -14.84 -19.44
C ASN A 193 -6.35 -14.86 -20.31
N ASP A 194 -6.12 -15.94 -21.06
CA ASP A 194 -4.87 -16.10 -21.86
C ASP A 194 -4.69 -15.01 -22.92
N GLU A 195 -5.77 -14.56 -23.59
CA GLU A 195 -5.72 -13.50 -24.59
C GLU A 195 -5.44 -12.14 -23.92
N GLU A 196 -6.15 -11.82 -22.85
CA GLU A 196 -5.95 -10.62 -22.04
C GLU A 196 -4.51 -10.58 -21.46
N TYR A 197 -4.01 -11.74 -21.00
CA TYR A 197 -2.63 -11.87 -20.52
C TYR A 197 -1.60 -11.56 -21.61
N ALA A 198 -1.78 -12.15 -22.82
CA ALA A 198 -0.86 -11.90 -23.93
C ALA A 198 -0.81 -10.41 -24.33
N ILE A 199 -1.97 -9.73 -24.35
CA ILE A 199 -2.05 -8.30 -24.65
C ILE A 199 -1.34 -7.49 -23.55
N ALA A 200 -1.63 -7.78 -22.28
CA ALA A 200 -1.02 -7.09 -21.14
C ALA A 200 0.53 -7.20 -21.17
N MET A 201 1.04 -8.41 -21.41
CA MET A 201 2.49 -8.62 -21.50
C MET A 201 3.12 -7.84 -22.65
N ALA A 202 2.49 -7.84 -23.83
CA ALA A 202 2.98 -7.09 -24.99
C ALA A 202 2.97 -5.56 -24.78
N GLU A 203 2.04 -5.03 -23.97
CA GLU A 203 2.00 -3.61 -23.60
C GLU A 203 3.10 -3.28 -22.59
N LEU A 204 3.27 -4.11 -21.55
CA LEU A 204 4.29 -3.90 -20.51
C LEU A 204 5.72 -4.00 -21.07
N GLU A 205 5.99 -4.94 -22.00
CA GLU A 205 7.29 -5.07 -22.66
C GLU A 205 7.67 -3.84 -23.52
N LYS A 206 6.67 -3.12 -24.05
CA LYS A 206 6.91 -1.88 -24.81
C LYS A 206 7.13 -0.65 -23.93
N ALA A 207 6.67 -0.71 -22.69
CA ALA A 207 6.74 0.40 -21.73
C ALA A 207 8.02 0.39 -20.89
N GLY A 208 8.74 -0.73 -20.83
CA GLY A 208 10.02 -0.92 -20.13
C GLY A 208 11.18 -0.81 -21.09
#